data_468a647794b618c41e6011c0262fe770
#
_entry.id   468a647794b618c41e6011c0262fe770
#
_cell.length_a   1.000
_cell.length_b   1.000
_cell.length_c   1.000
_cell.angle_alpha   90.00
_cell.angle_beta   90.00
_cell.angle_gamma   90.00
#
_symmetry.space_group_name_H-M   'P 1'
#
loop_
_entity.id
_entity.type
_entity.pdbx_description
1 polymer ?
#
loop_
_entity_poly.entity_id
_entity_poly.type
_entity_poly.pdbx_seq_one_letter_code
_entity_poly.pdbx_strand_id
1 'polypeptide(L)'
;MVNIKIIIVITIALLINMYLQSKVDKWMVNKHRKNLLARFKKNEEIEATERRIESLKQLMIDLSADEEAATEVETALEKLLQTQRQLLEEQSLLEKEGLRQKTKEALPEIEELHIRQERIRELEEEVKRLVAVQVSNHPLVTLLRENPHYLNDNEWQSLFTLTNELYNNFTTRLQARFPQITPTEMRLCVLLKLRFAHTQIADMQAISPASLSQIKSRLKRKLQQTSPNLFCQEHTLDTFLIDF
;
A
#
# COMPACT_ATOMS: atom_id res chain seq x y z
N MET A 1 3.59 37.53 25.67
CA MET A 1 4.87 36.95 26.19
C MET A 1 4.81 35.41 26.38
N VAL A 2 3.67 34.82 26.71
CA VAL A 2 3.53 33.36 26.91
C VAL A 2 3.84 32.55 25.63
N ASN A 3 3.42 33.01 24.46
CA ASN A 3 3.62 32.30 23.18
C ASN A 3 5.08 32.12 22.74
N ILE A 4 5.96 33.11 23.07
CA ILE A 4 7.39 33.03 22.69
C ILE A 4 8.11 31.95 23.49
N LYS A 5 7.82 31.84 24.79
CA LYS A 5 8.42 30.81 25.65
C LYS A 5 8.00 29.40 25.22
N ILE A 6 6.75 29.21 24.81
CA ILE A 6 6.24 27.92 24.32
C ILE A 6 6.93 27.56 23.01
N ILE A 7 7.08 28.50 22.08
CA ILE A 7 7.79 28.28 20.81
C ILE A 7 9.25 27.88 21.04
N ILE A 8 9.94 28.56 21.97
CA ILE A 8 11.33 28.23 22.35
C ILE A 8 11.43 26.81 22.91
N VAL A 9 10.51 26.40 23.79
CA VAL A 9 10.50 25.05 24.37
C VAL A 9 10.26 24.00 23.31
N ILE A 10 9.32 24.22 22.38
CA ILE A 10 9.02 23.29 21.27
C ILE A 10 10.23 23.18 20.33
N THR A 11 10.89 24.30 19.99
CA THR A 11 12.07 24.25 19.10
C THR A 11 13.26 23.55 19.77
N ILE A 12 13.48 23.72 21.04
CA ILE A 12 14.52 22.99 21.81
C ILE A 12 14.18 21.49 21.84
N ALA A 13 12.94 21.11 22.10
CA ALA A 13 12.51 19.72 22.13
C ALA A 13 12.69 19.04 20.75
N LEU A 14 12.39 19.73 19.65
CA LEU A 14 12.61 19.24 18.29
C LEU A 14 14.10 19.07 17.97
N LEU A 15 14.96 20.00 18.38
CA LEU A 15 16.41 19.90 18.20
C LEU A 15 17.01 18.74 19.00
N ILE A 16 16.56 18.52 20.23
CA ILE A 16 16.98 17.38 21.06
C ILE A 16 16.55 16.06 20.40
N ASN A 17 15.31 15.98 19.92
CA ASN A 17 14.81 14.78 19.24
C ASN A 17 15.61 14.48 17.96
N MET A 18 15.90 15.50 17.14
CA MET A 18 16.71 15.39 15.93
C MET A 18 18.16 14.94 16.23
N TYR A 19 18.74 15.44 17.32
CA TYR A 19 20.07 15.02 17.78
C TYR A 19 20.09 13.57 18.27
N LEU A 20 19.08 13.14 19.04
CA LEU A 20 18.95 11.77 19.52
C LEU A 20 18.75 10.80 18.34
N GLN A 21 17.90 11.16 17.39
CA GLN A 21 17.67 10.37 16.19
C GLN A 21 18.96 10.20 15.36
N SER A 22 19.71 11.27 15.15
CA SER A 22 21.02 11.22 14.47
C SER A 22 22.03 10.32 15.19
N LYS A 23 22.02 10.26 16.53
CA LYS A 23 22.87 9.33 17.29
C LYS A 23 22.43 7.87 17.15
N VAL A 24 21.13 7.62 17.17
CA VAL A 24 20.57 6.27 16.96
C VAL A 24 20.90 5.76 15.56
N ASP A 25 20.74 6.60 14.54
CA ASP A 25 21.06 6.24 13.15
C ASP A 25 22.54 5.89 12.98
N LYS A 26 23.45 6.72 13.55
CA LYS A 26 24.89 6.43 13.52
C LYS A 26 25.24 5.14 14.26
N TRP A 27 24.59 4.87 15.38
CA TRP A 27 24.79 3.62 16.13
C TRP A 27 24.29 2.41 15.35
N MET A 28 23.11 2.50 14.71
CA MET A 28 22.56 1.44 13.86
C MET A 28 23.42 1.14 12.66
N VAL A 29 23.86 2.18 11.93
CA VAL A 29 24.78 2.02 10.79
C VAL A 29 26.09 1.36 11.22
N ASN A 30 26.65 1.74 12.36
CA ASN A 30 27.90 1.19 12.87
C ASN A 30 27.74 -0.28 13.33
N LYS A 31 26.60 -0.63 13.94
CA LYS A 31 26.26 -2.01 14.32
C LYS A 31 26.06 -2.89 13.09
N HIS A 32 25.35 -2.38 12.08
CA HIS A 32 25.14 -3.09 10.81
C HIS A 32 26.48 -3.34 10.07
N ARG A 33 27.36 -2.32 10.03
CA ARG A 33 28.69 -2.43 9.45
C ARG A 33 29.56 -3.47 10.17
N LYS A 34 29.51 -3.54 11.51
CA LYS A 34 30.23 -4.57 12.28
C LYS A 34 29.73 -5.96 11.96
N ASN A 35 28.44 -6.18 11.86
CA ASN A 35 27.86 -7.48 11.52
C ASN A 35 28.22 -7.90 10.09
N LEU A 36 28.24 -6.99 9.13
CA LEU A 36 28.68 -7.26 7.76
C LEU A 36 30.17 -7.65 7.72
N LEU A 37 31.01 -6.92 8.44
CA LEU A 37 32.46 -7.22 8.52
C LEU A 37 32.72 -8.59 9.18
N ALA A 38 31.95 -8.95 10.21
CA ALA A 38 32.07 -10.27 10.85
C ALA A 38 31.70 -11.40 9.89
N ARG A 39 30.62 -11.22 9.09
CA ARG A 39 30.23 -12.19 8.05
C ARG A 39 31.28 -12.29 6.94
N PHE A 40 31.85 -11.17 6.52
CA PHE A 40 32.91 -11.15 5.49
C PHE A 40 34.15 -11.92 5.93
N LYS A 41 34.61 -11.66 7.17
CA LYS A 41 35.74 -12.41 7.75
C LYS A 41 35.47 -13.91 7.83
N LYS A 42 34.26 -14.29 8.23
CA LYS A 42 33.87 -15.69 8.34
C LYS A 42 33.85 -16.40 7.00
N ASN A 43 33.34 -15.75 5.95
CA ASN A 43 33.40 -16.28 4.59
C ASN A 43 34.86 -16.47 4.10
N GLU A 44 35.72 -15.50 4.38
CA GLU A 44 37.11 -15.56 4.02
C GLU A 44 37.86 -16.75 4.75
N GLU A 45 37.53 -16.99 6.02
CA GLU A 45 38.03 -18.14 6.78
C GLU A 45 37.52 -19.48 6.19
N ILE A 46 36.24 -19.56 5.78
CA ILE A 46 35.70 -20.76 5.13
C ILE A 46 36.40 -21.03 3.82
N GLU A 47 36.53 -20.03 2.94
CA GLU A 47 37.23 -20.18 1.67
C GLU A 47 38.71 -20.57 1.86
N ALA A 48 39.36 -20.06 2.90
CA ALA A 48 40.76 -20.44 3.22
C ALA A 48 40.87 -21.90 3.68
N THR A 49 39.90 -22.38 4.47
CA THR A 49 39.86 -23.80 4.89
C THR A 49 39.51 -24.72 3.71
N GLU A 50 38.64 -24.34 2.81
CA GLU A 50 38.33 -25.10 1.60
C GLU A 50 39.55 -25.28 0.69
N ARG A 51 40.30 -24.20 0.47
CA ARG A 51 41.56 -24.27 -0.31
C ARG A 51 42.58 -25.19 0.33
N ARG A 52 42.69 -25.20 1.68
CA ARG A 52 43.58 -26.11 2.40
C ARG A 52 43.12 -27.57 2.31
N ILE A 53 41.84 -27.83 2.42
CA ILE A 53 41.28 -29.17 2.24
C ILE A 53 41.57 -29.69 0.85
N GLU A 54 41.40 -28.89 -0.18
CA GLU A 54 41.66 -29.30 -1.56
C GLU A 54 43.15 -29.57 -1.81
N SER A 55 44.04 -28.74 -1.24
CA SER A 55 45.49 -29.00 -1.35
C SER A 55 45.95 -30.28 -0.63
N LEU A 56 45.32 -30.60 0.54
CA LEU A 56 45.63 -31.85 1.24
C LEU A 56 45.09 -33.10 0.53
N LYS A 57 43.92 -33.01 -0.09
CA LYS A 57 43.38 -34.08 -0.94
C LYS A 57 44.32 -34.40 -2.11
N GLN A 58 44.84 -33.35 -2.75
CA GLN A 58 45.81 -33.55 -3.84
C GLN A 58 47.09 -34.19 -3.34
N LEU A 59 47.66 -33.75 -2.20
CA LEU A 59 48.82 -34.37 -1.57
C LEU A 59 48.57 -35.84 -1.20
N MET A 60 47.37 -36.20 -0.74
CA MET A 60 47.01 -37.59 -0.42
C MET A 60 46.98 -38.47 -1.66
N ILE A 61 46.62 -37.96 -2.82
CA ILE A 61 46.70 -38.66 -4.11
C ILE A 61 48.16 -38.88 -4.50
N ASP A 62 48.99 -37.86 -4.34
CA ASP A 62 50.42 -37.89 -4.74
C ASP A 62 51.27 -38.80 -3.81
N LEU A 63 50.87 -38.93 -2.52
CA LEU A 63 51.57 -39.72 -1.49
C LEU A 63 51.05 -41.16 -1.33
N SER A 64 50.19 -41.64 -2.22
CA SER A 64 49.53 -42.95 -2.12
C SER A 64 50.46 -44.16 -2.04
N ALA A 65 51.77 -43.99 -2.19
CA ALA A 65 52.82 -45.04 -2.10
C ALA A 65 53.54 -45.10 -0.71
N ASP A 66 53.30 -44.09 0.18
CA ASP A 66 53.89 -44.00 1.52
C ASP A 66 52.82 -44.03 2.59
N GLU A 67 52.65 -45.20 3.25
CA GLU A 67 51.55 -45.50 4.17
C GLU A 67 51.58 -44.61 5.44
N GLU A 68 52.79 -44.25 5.92
CA GLU A 68 52.98 -43.43 7.14
C GLU A 68 52.65 -41.96 6.87
N ALA A 69 53.09 -41.42 5.75
CA ALA A 69 52.78 -40.05 5.32
C ALA A 69 51.32 -39.91 4.95
N ALA A 70 50.70 -40.93 4.37
CA ALA A 70 49.26 -40.92 4.04
C ALA A 70 48.37 -40.83 5.30
N THR A 71 48.72 -41.52 6.41
CA THR A 71 47.95 -41.45 7.69
C THR A 71 48.06 -40.07 8.36
N GLU A 72 49.20 -39.40 8.27
CA GLU A 72 49.36 -38.03 8.79
C GLU A 72 48.52 -37.03 8.01
N VAL A 73 48.44 -37.14 6.69
CA VAL A 73 47.61 -36.27 5.83
C VAL A 73 46.16 -36.55 6.07
N GLU A 74 45.72 -37.80 6.30
CA GLU A 74 44.34 -38.17 6.62
C GLU A 74 43.90 -37.56 7.94
N THR A 75 44.71 -37.64 9.00
CA THR A 75 44.41 -36.99 10.29
C THR A 75 44.32 -35.46 10.21
N ALA A 76 45.17 -34.85 9.39
CA ALA A 76 45.10 -33.39 9.15
C ALA A 76 43.83 -33.00 8.37
N LEU A 77 43.45 -33.82 7.39
CA LEU A 77 42.22 -33.62 6.63
C LEU A 77 40.94 -33.71 7.50
N GLU A 78 40.88 -34.73 8.39
CA GLU A 78 39.79 -34.86 9.34
C GLU A 78 39.63 -33.64 10.26
N LYS A 79 40.74 -33.12 10.80
CA LYS A 79 40.75 -31.92 11.62
C LYS A 79 40.24 -30.69 10.86
N LEU A 80 40.65 -30.52 9.60
CA LEU A 80 40.19 -29.40 8.77
C LEU A 80 38.72 -29.53 8.40
N LEU A 81 38.24 -30.73 8.10
CA LEU A 81 36.83 -31.00 7.86
C LEU A 81 35.96 -30.70 9.10
N GLN A 82 36.45 -31.03 10.28
CA GLN A 82 35.76 -30.70 11.54
C GLN A 82 35.73 -29.18 11.76
N THR A 83 36.86 -28.49 11.49
CA THR A 83 36.90 -27.03 11.58
C THR A 83 35.94 -26.36 10.59
N GLN A 84 35.86 -26.84 9.36
CA GLN A 84 34.95 -26.35 8.33
C GLN A 84 33.48 -26.50 8.78
N ARG A 85 33.11 -27.67 9.34
CA ARG A 85 31.77 -27.89 9.89
C ARG A 85 31.42 -26.87 10.98
N GLN A 86 32.34 -26.63 11.92
CA GLN A 86 32.11 -25.64 12.99
C GLN A 86 31.94 -24.22 12.42
N LEU A 87 32.73 -23.82 11.44
CA LEU A 87 32.62 -22.51 10.78
C LEU A 87 31.29 -22.35 10.07
N LEU A 88 30.78 -23.38 9.39
CA LEU A 88 29.47 -23.37 8.71
C LEU A 88 28.31 -23.32 9.71
N GLU A 89 28.42 -24.03 10.85
CA GLU A 89 27.41 -23.94 11.93
C GLU A 89 27.34 -22.52 12.52
N GLU A 90 28.49 -21.94 12.84
CA GLU A 90 28.56 -20.56 13.34
C GLU A 90 28.02 -19.53 12.34
N GLN A 91 28.30 -19.70 11.04
CA GLN A 91 27.75 -18.87 10.00
C GLN A 91 26.22 -18.96 9.96
N SER A 92 25.67 -20.19 10.03
CA SER A 92 24.23 -20.41 10.03
C SER A 92 23.52 -19.78 11.25
N LEU A 93 24.18 -19.79 12.42
CA LEU A 93 23.68 -19.13 13.62
C LEU A 93 23.66 -17.61 13.47
N LEU A 94 24.74 -17.02 12.94
CA LEU A 94 24.81 -15.57 12.68
C LEU A 94 23.76 -15.10 11.67
N GLU A 95 23.45 -15.92 10.66
CA GLU A 95 22.38 -15.63 9.70
C GLU A 95 20.99 -15.67 10.34
N LYS A 96 20.72 -16.70 11.16
CA LYS A 96 19.47 -16.83 11.91
C LYS A 96 19.25 -15.67 12.89
N GLU A 97 20.29 -15.28 13.61
CA GLU A 97 20.24 -14.11 14.51
C GLU A 97 20.01 -12.82 13.74
N GLY A 98 20.66 -12.62 12.61
CA GLY A 98 20.46 -11.45 11.76
C GLY A 98 19.04 -11.35 11.19
N LEU A 99 18.44 -12.48 10.77
CA LEU A 99 17.04 -12.54 10.35
C LEU A 99 16.09 -12.24 11.52
N ARG A 100 16.32 -12.85 12.68
CA ARG A 100 15.51 -12.64 13.88
C ARG A 100 15.52 -11.20 14.36
N GLN A 101 16.65 -10.51 14.23
CA GLN A 101 16.78 -9.11 14.59
C GLN A 101 16.03 -8.21 13.59
N LYS A 102 16.17 -8.45 12.28
CA LYS A 102 15.42 -7.72 11.24
C LYS A 102 13.90 -7.86 11.42
N THR A 103 13.43 -9.06 11.76
CA THR A 103 12.01 -9.30 12.02
C THR A 103 11.53 -8.54 13.26
N LYS A 104 12.32 -8.51 14.33
CA LYS A 104 11.98 -7.74 15.55
C LYS A 104 11.95 -6.23 15.32
N GLU A 105 12.82 -5.71 14.45
CA GLU A 105 12.88 -4.28 14.12
C GLU A 105 11.72 -3.87 13.19
N ALA A 106 11.27 -4.76 12.29
CA ALA A 106 10.17 -4.50 11.37
C ALA A 106 8.77 -4.68 11.98
N LEU A 107 8.63 -5.50 13.02
CA LEU A 107 7.32 -5.82 13.62
C LEU A 107 6.54 -4.59 14.12
N PRO A 108 7.14 -3.67 14.90
CA PRO A 108 6.42 -2.50 15.38
C PRO A 108 6.02 -1.54 14.27
N GLU A 109 6.82 -1.42 13.20
CA GLU A 109 6.50 -0.57 12.04
C GLU A 109 5.31 -1.13 11.25
N ILE A 110 5.23 -2.46 11.09
CA ILE A 110 4.10 -3.14 10.45
C ILE A 110 2.83 -2.96 11.29
N GLU A 111 2.91 -3.07 12.60
CA GLU A 111 1.80 -2.90 13.52
C GLU A 111 1.28 -1.45 13.50
N GLU A 112 2.17 -0.46 13.49
CA GLU A 112 1.81 0.96 13.36
C GLU A 112 1.13 1.26 12.01
N LEU A 113 1.62 0.68 10.91
CA LEU A 113 0.99 0.80 9.59
C LEU A 113 -0.41 0.20 9.58
N HIS A 114 -0.60 -0.95 10.23
CA HIS A 114 -1.91 -1.59 10.33
C HIS A 114 -2.92 -0.73 11.09
N ILE A 115 -2.52 -0.20 12.24
CA ILE A 115 -3.35 0.72 13.05
C ILE A 115 -3.72 1.97 12.24
N ARG A 116 -2.76 2.55 11.49
CA ARG A 116 -3.03 3.70 10.62
C ARG A 116 -4.02 3.37 9.51
N GLN A 117 -3.91 2.21 8.89
CA GLN A 117 -4.85 1.76 7.85
C GLN A 117 -6.26 1.56 8.40
N GLU A 118 -6.40 0.96 9.57
CA GLU A 118 -7.71 0.83 10.23
C GLU A 118 -8.32 2.20 10.54
N ARG A 119 -7.51 3.14 11.06
CA ARG A 119 -7.99 4.49 11.34
C ARG A 119 -8.43 5.25 10.08
N ILE A 120 -7.70 5.09 8.97
CA ILE A 120 -8.09 5.67 7.68
C ILE A 120 -9.44 5.09 7.24
N ARG A 121 -9.63 3.77 7.33
CA ARG A 121 -10.90 3.12 6.98
C ARG A 121 -12.08 3.61 7.83
N GLU A 122 -11.89 3.74 9.14
CA GLU A 122 -12.92 4.30 10.03
C GLU A 122 -13.31 5.73 9.64
N LEU A 123 -12.31 6.58 9.35
CA LEU A 123 -12.55 7.96 8.93
C LEU A 123 -13.25 8.03 7.55
N GLU A 124 -12.89 7.18 6.61
CA GLU A 124 -13.58 7.09 5.31
C GLU A 124 -15.04 6.70 5.46
N GLU A 125 -15.37 5.74 6.32
CA GLU A 125 -16.74 5.34 6.61
C GLU A 125 -17.52 6.47 7.32
N GLU A 126 -16.88 7.21 8.22
CA GLU A 126 -17.51 8.36 8.88
C GLU A 126 -17.79 9.49 7.87
N VAL A 127 -16.85 9.81 7.00
CA VAL A 127 -17.04 10.79 5.92
C VAL A 127 -18.21 10.38 5.01
N LYS A 128 -18.27 9.11 4.59
CA LYS A 128 -19.39 8.58 3.78
C LYS A 128 -20.74 8.77 4.48
N ARG A 129 -20.82 8.51 5.79
CA ARG A 129 -22.03 8.72 6.59
C ARG A 129 -22.43 10.19 6.65
N LEU A 130 -21.49 11.08 6.96
CA LEU A 130 -21.74 12.52 7.05
C LEU A 130 -22.21 13.10 5.72
N VAL A 131 -21.57 12.71 4.62
CA VAL A 131 -21.99 13.12 3.26
C VAL A 131 -23.39 12.62 2.96
N ALA A 132 -23.74 11.37 3.28
CA ALA A 132 -25.08 10.83 3.06
C ALA A 132 -26.16 11.59 3.85
N VAL A 133 -25.85 11.97 5.10
CA VAL A 133 -26.75 12.80 5.92
C VAL A 133 -26.91 14.20 5.31
N GLN A 134 -25.83 14.81 4.87
CA GLN A 134 -25.85 16.14 4.26
C GLN A 134 -26.64 16.16 2.95
N VAL A 135 -26.47 15.15 2.09
CA VAL A 135 -27.27 14.96 0.88
C VAL A 135 -28.73 14.80 1.22
N SER A 136 -29.07 13.96 2.21
CA SER A 136 -30.48 13.70 2.59
C SER A 136 -31.18 14.90 3.16
N ASN A 137 -30.46 15.78 3.85
CA ASN A 137 -31.00 16.98 4.49
C ASN A 137 -30.97 18.21 3.57
N HIS A 138 -30.41 18.10 2.36
CA HIS A 138 -30.38 19.24 1.44
C HIS A 138 -31.74 19.58 0.92
N PRO A 139 -32.24 20.84 1.05
CA PRO A 139 -33.64 21.21 0.76
C PRO A 139 -34.10 20.80 -0.65
N LEU A 140 -33.26 21.02 -1.67
CA LEU A 140 -33.55 20.63 -3.05
C LEU A 140 -33.68 19.11 -3.20
N VAL A 141 -32.79 18.33 -2.59
CA VAL A 141 -32.80 16.86 -2.67
C VAL A 141 -34.03 16.30 -1.97
N THR A 142 -34.40 16.84 -0.80
CA THR A 142 -35.62 16.47 -0.07
C THR A 142 -36.86 16.77 -0.92
N LEU A 143 -36.96 17.97 -1.46
CA LEU A 143 -38.05 18.36 -2.35
C LEU A 143 -38.22 17.43 -3.55
N LEU A 144 -37.11 17.11 -4.23
CA LEU A 144 -37.12 16.25 -5.41
C LEU A 144 -37.39 14.77 -5.09
N ARG A 145 -37.12 14.33 -3.86
CA ARG A 145 -37.49 12.98 -3.40
C ARG A 145 -38.94 12.84 -3.10
N GLU A 146 -39.55 13.91 -2.54
CA GLU A 146 -40.98 13.95 -2.20
C GLU A 146 -41.85 14.22 -3.42
N ASN A 147 -41.42 15.12 -4.29
CA ASN A 147 -42.14 15.54 -5.49
C ASN A 147 -41.22 15.58 -6.72
N PRO A 148 -40.86 14.43 -7.32
CA PRO A 148 -40.05 14.36 -8.50
C PRO A 148 -40.74 15.02 -9.70
N HIS A 149 -40.05 15.96 -10.35
CA HIS A 149 -40.55 16.69 -11.53
C HIS A 149 -39.41 16.94 -12.52
N TYR A 150 -39.75 17.33 -13.74
CA TYR A 150 -38.76 17.70 -14.74
C TYR A 150 -37.92 18.89 -14.27
N LEU A 151 -36.59 18.69 -14.23
CA LEU A 151 -35.66 19.68 -13.68
C LEU A 151 -35.38 20.81 -14.68
N ASN A 152 -35.50 22.04 -14.20
CA ASN A 152 -35.03 23.23 -14.92
C ASN A 152 -33.53 23.44 -14.81
N ASP A 153 -32.97 24.38 -15.56
CA ASP A 153 -31.52 24.59 -15.62
C ASP A 153 -30.91 25.07 -14.28
N ASN A 154 -31.68 25.85 -13.48
CA ASN A 154 -31.22 26.29 -12.16
C ASN A 154 -31.12 25.13 -11.16
N GLU A 155 -32.09 24.23 -11.19
CA GLU A 155 -32.06 23.01 -10.36
C GLU A 155 -30.94 22.08 -10.76
N TRP A 156 -30.70 21.91 -12.06
CA TRP A 156 -29.56 21.19 -12.55
C TRP A 156 -28.22 21.78 -12.04
N GLN A 157 -28.08 23.11 -12.17
CA GLN A 157 -26.88 23.80 -11.70
C GLN A 157 -26.65 23.59 -10.19
N SER A 158 -27.76 23.66 -9.39
CA SER A 158 -27.71 23.43 -7.95
C SER A 158 -27.27 21.97 -7.61
N LEU A 159 -27.80 20.97 -8.33
CA LEU A 159 -27.44 19.56 -8.14
C LEU A 159 -25.99 19.30 -8.55
N PHE A 160 -25.50 19.90 -9.64
CA PHE A 160 -24.10 19.81 -10.06
C PHE A 160 -23.16 20.42 -9.01
N THR A 161 -23.48 21.62 -8.50
CA THR A 161 -22.72 22.29 -7.45
C THR A 161 -22.67 21.44 -6.19
N LEU A 162 -23.82 21.01 -5.69
CA LEU A 162 -23.93 20.14 -4.52
C LEU A 162 -23.09 18.86 -4.68
N THR A 163 -23.18 18.20 -5.85
CA THR A 163 -22.46 16.95 -6.09
C THR A 163 -20.94 17.19 -6.14
N ASN A 164 -20.49 18.29 -6.71
CA ASN A 164 -19.08 18.63 -6.75
C ASN A 164 -18.51 19.01 -5.38
N GLU A 165 -19.26 19.74 -4.58
CA GLU A 165 -18.86 20.11 -3.22
C GLU A 165 -18.76 18.90 -2.30
N LEU A 166 -19.73 18.00 -2.32
CA LEU A 166 -19.79 16.86 -1.41
C LEU A 166 -18.92 15.67 -1.85
N TYR A 167 -18.67 15.53 -3.14
CA TYR A 167 -17.97 14.38 -3.72
C TYR A 167 -16.68 14.76 -4.46
N ASN A 168 -15.95 15.73 -3.93
CA ASN A 168 -14.62 16.12 -4.42
C ASN A 168 -14.57 16.32 -5.95
N ASN A 169 -15.34 17.28 -6.44
CA ASN A 169 -15.43 17.61 -7.88
C ASN A 169 -15.76 16.39 -8.77
N PHE A 170 -16.75 15.60 -8.34
CA PHE A 170 -17.19 14.37 -8.99
C PHE A 170 -17.35 14.51 -10.52
N THR A 171 -18.09 15.55 -10.97
CA THR A 171 -18.37 15.70 -12.41
C THR A 171 -17.11 16.02 -13.22
N THR A 172 -16.21 16.83 -12.67
CA THR A 172 -14.93 17.17 -13.30
C THR A 172 -14.02 15.95 -13.41
N ARG A 173 -13.93 15.16 -12.31
CA ARG A 173 -13.12 13.91 -12.31
C ARG A 173 -13.70 12.88 -13.28
N LEU A 174 -15.02 12.73 -13.29
CA LEU A 174 -15.70 11.78 -14.17
C LEU A 174 -15.50 12.16 -15.64
N GLN A 175 -15.65 13.45 -15.98
CA GLN A 175 -15.44 13.97 -17.33
C GLN A 175 -13.97 13.84 -17.77
N ALA A 176 -13.02 14.09 -16.88
CA ALA A 176 -11.59 13.93 -17.17
C ALA A 176 -11.23 12.46 -17.45
N ARG A 177 -11.80 11.51 -16.69
CA ARG A 177 -11.56 10.08 -16.89
C ARG A 177 -12.29 9.50 -18.09
N PHE A 178 -13.47 10.03 -18.41
CA PHE A 178 -14.34 9.57 -19.50
C PHE A 178 -14.82 10.74 -20.36
N PRO A 179 -13.96 11.31 -21.21
CA PRO A 179 -14.28 12.51 -22.02
C PRO A 179 -15.47 12.33 -22.96
N GLN A 180 -15.81 11.09 -23.28
CA GLN A 180 -16.92 10.74 -24.19
C GLN A 180 -18.32 10.84 -23.52
N ILE A 181 -18.41 11.09 -22.21
CA ILE A 181 -19.70 11.25 -21.52
C ILE A 181 -20.40 12.52 -22.03
N THR A 182 -21.63 12.38 -22.49
CA THR A 182 -22.46 13.50 -22.93
C THR A 182 -23.05 14.26 -21.74
N PRO A 183 -23.49 15.54 -21.93
CA PRO A 183 -24.16 16.29 -20.85
C PRO A 183 -25.39 15.58 -20.27
N THR A 184 -26.19 14.92 -21.10
CA THR A 184 -27.36 14.14 -20.65
C THR A 184 -26.93 12.91 -19.83
N GLU A 185 -25.89 12.20 -20.23
CA GLU A 185 -25.35 11.08 -19.46
C GLU A 185 -24.73 11.57 -18.14
N MET A 186 -24.10 12.76 -18.12
CA MET A 186 -23.58 13.36 -16.89
C MET A 186 -24.69 13.71 -15.92
N ARG A 187 -25.83 14.27 -16.40
CA ARG A 187 -27.04 14.48 -15.58
C ARG A 187 -27.50 13.18 -14.90
N LEU A 188 -27.54 12.08 -15.65
CA LEU A 188 -27.84 10.76 -15.10
C LEU A 188 -26.83 10.32 -14.03
N CYS A 189 -25.54 10.51 -14.27
CA CYS A 189 -24.50 10.16 -13.30
C CYS A 189 -24.65 10.94 -11.98
N VAL A 190 -24.99 12.22 -12.03
CA VAL A 190 -25.24 13.06 -10.85
C VAL A 190 -26.42 12.53 -10.05
N LEU A 191 -27.55 12.22 -10.70
CA LEU A 191 -28.74 11.69 -10.01
C LEU A 191 -28.46 10.31 -9.36
N LEU A 192 -27.72 9.44 -10.04
CA LEU A 192 -27.30 8.15 -9.47
C LEU A 192 -26.33 8.34 -8.29
N LYS A 193 -25.37 9.27 -8.38
CA LYS A 193 -24.46 9.61 -7.28
C LYS A 193 -25.20 10.12 -6.04
N LEU A 194 -26.22 10.93 -6.23
CA LEU A 194 -27.11 11.43 -5.16
C LEU A 194 -28.14 10.40 -4.68
N ARG A 195 -28.09 9.18 -5.23
CA ARG A 195 -28.96 8.02 -4.84
C ARG A 195 -30.45 8.27 -4.99
N PHE A 196 -30.86 8.94 -6.06
CA PHE A 196 -32.29 8.99 -6.42
C PHE A 196 -32.77 7.62 -6.92
N ALA A 197 -34.04 7.30 -6.64
CA ALA A 197 -34.65 6.08 -7.15
C ALA A 197 -34.85 6.16 -8.67
N HIS A 198 -34.82 5.01 -9.36
CA HIS A 198 -34.93 4.96 -10.83
C HIS A 198 -36.24 5.61 -11.36
N THR A 199 -37.32 5.45 -10.63
CA THR A 199 -38.60 6.12 -10.95
C THR A 199 -38.48 7.64 -10.87
N GLN A 200 -37.89 8.17 -9.80
CA GLN A 200 -37.62 9.59 -9.63
C GLN A 200 -36.70 10.14 -10.73
N ILE A 201 -35.65 9.39 -11.10
CA ILE A 201 -34.73 9.77 -12.19
C ILE A 201 -35.48 9.85 -13.52
N ALA A 202 -36.39 8.91 -13.79
CA ALA A 202 -37.18 8.89 -15.00
C ALA A 202 -38.10 10.13 -15.08
N ASP A 203 -38.78 10.46 -13.97
CA ASP A 203 -39.63 11.65 -13.87
C ASP A 203 -38.82 12.95 -14.03
N MET A 204 -37.70 13.08 -13.34
CA MET A 204 -36.81 14.25 -13.41
C MET A 204 -36.20 14.49 -14.80
N GLN A 205 -36.03 13.44 -15.60
CA GLN A 205 -35.53 13.54 -16.99
C GLN A 205 -36.67 13.48 -18.04
N ALA A 206 -37.93 13.37 -17.63
CA ALA A 206 -39.08 13.20 -18.50
C ALA A 206 -38.94 12.05 -19.51
N ILE A 207 -38.43 10.89 -19.02
CA ILE A 207 -38.24 9.67 -19.84
C ILE A 207 -38.95 8.47 -19.20
N SER A 208 -39.24 7.44 -19.99
CA SER A 208 -39.79 6.21 -19.44
C SER A 208 -38.70 5.41 -18.65
N PRO A 209 -39.12 4.59 -17.65
CA PRO A 209 -38.17 3.68 -16.95
C PRO A 209 -37.47 2.72 -17.90
N ALA A 210 -38.09 2.29 -18.98
CA ALA A 210 -37.49 1.46 -20.01
C ALA A 210 -36.37 2.23 -20.76
N SER A 211 -36.60 3.49 -21.11
CA SER A 211 -35.60 4.37 -21.73
C SER A 211 -34.41 4.61 -20.80
N LEU A 212 -34.68 4.83 -19.51
CA LEU A 212 -33.63 4.99 -18.49
C LEU A 212 -32.73 3.74 -18.44
N SER A 213 -33.32 2.54 -18.42
CA SER A 213 -32.56 1.28 -18.43
C SER A 213 -31.67 1.12 -19.68
N GLN A 214 -32.16 1.55 -20.84
CA GLN A 214 -31.37 1.56 -22.08
C GLN A 214 -30.22 2.55 -22.01
N ILE A 215 -30.46 3.76 -21.51
CA ILE A 215 -29.39 4.78 -21.35
C ILE A 215 -28.31 4.27 -20.39
N LYS A 216 -28.68 3.68 -19.26
CA LYS A 216 -27.75 3.07 -18.30
C LYS A 216 -26.91 1.96 -18.96
N SER A 217 -27.54 1.08 -19.74
CA SER A 217 -26.82 0.01 -20.43
C SER A 217 -25.86 0.52 -21.50
N ARG A 218 -26.24 1.57 -22.23
CA ARG A 218 -25.37 2.23 -23.22
C ARG A 218 -24.19 2.93 -22.53
N LEU A 219 -24.46 3.66 -21.45
CA LEU A 219 -23.44 4.32 -20.67
C LEU A 219 -22.46 3.31 -20.09
N LYS A 220 -22.92 2.21 -19.48
CA LYS A 220 -22.07 1.14 -18.98
C LYS A 220 -21.12 0.61 -20.07
N ARG A 221 -21.64 0.28 -21.26
CA ARG A 221 -20.80 -0.17 -22.41
C ARG A 221 -19.79 0.87 -22.83
N LYS A 222 -20.19 2.16 -22.88
CA LYS A 222 -19.31 3.27 -23.24
C LYS A 222 -18.13 3.39 -22.25
N LEU A 223 -18.39 3.29 -20.95
CA LEU A 223 -17.35 3.30 -19.91
C LEU A 223 -16.43 2.07 -20.01
N GLN A 224 -16.98 0.89 -20.32
CA GLN A 224 -16.19 -0.33 -20.53
C GLN A 224 -15.23 -0.25 -21.73
N GLN A 225 -15.60 0.46 -22.79
CA GLN A 225 -14.71 0.67 -23.95
C GLN A 225 -13.44 1.45 -23.57
N THR A 226 -13.56 2.37 -22.61
CA THR A 226 -12.40 3.15 -22.12
C THR A 226 -11.60 2.40 -21.07
N SER A 227 -12.26 1.58 -20.27
CA SER A 227 -11.66 0.80 -19.18
C SER A 227 -12.28 -0.60 -19.09
N PRO A 228 -11.76 -1.60 -19.84
CA PRO A 228 -12.36 -2.92 -19.95
C PRO A 228 -12.59 -3.65 -18.63
N ASN A 229 -11.72 -3.43 -17.65
CA ASN A 229 -11.76 -4.08 -16.33
C ASN A 229 -12.65 -3.35 -15.30
N LEU A 230 -13.38 -2.28 -15.70
CA LEU A 230 -14.12 -1.43 -14.78
C LEU A 230 -15.29 -2.16 -14.08
N PHE A 231 -15.90 -3.12 -14.75
CA PHE A 231 -17.09 -3.85 -14.28
C PHE A 231 -16.81 -5.36 -14.16
N CYS A 232 -15.73 -5.74 -13.46
CA CYS A 232 -15.46 -7.14 -13.16
C CYS A 232 -16.49 -7.71 -12.19
N GLN A 233 -17.09 -8.80 -12.60
CA GLN A 233 -17.96 -9.79 -11.94
C GLN A 233 -19.20 -9.34 -11.16
N GLU A 234 -19.26 -8.19 -10.47
CA GLU A 234 -20.44 -7.81 -9.67
C GLU A 234 -20.78 -6.31 -9.67
N HIS A 235 -19.97 -5.47 -10.27
CA HIS A 235 -20.20 -4.03 -10.26
C HIS A 235 -21.25 -3.60 -11.29
N THR A 236 -22.37 -3.09 -10.78
CA THR A 236 -23.36 -2.36 -11.60
C THR A 236 -22.84 -0.96 -11.92
N LEU A 237 -23.47 -0.28 -12.90
CA LEU A 237 -23.18 1.15 -13.15
C LEU A 237 -23.43 1.99 -11.89
N ASP A 238 -24.48 1.69 -11.15
CA ASP A 238 -24.90 2.43 -9.96
C ASP A 238 -23.85 2.30 -8.85
N THR A 239 -23.40 1.06 -8.54
CA THR A 239 -22.35 0.83 -7.54
C THR A 239 -21.05 1.52 -7.95
N PHE A 240 -20.66 1.42 -9.21
CA PHE A 240 -19.46 2.13 -9.70
C PHE A 240 -19.56 3.64 -9.49
N LEU A 241 -20.67 4.28 -9.87
CA LEU A 241 -20.84 5.74 -9.72
C LEU A 241 -20.93 6.17 -8.25
N ILE A 242 -21.49 5.32 -7.37
CA ILE A 242 -21.55 5.59 -5.93
C ILE A 242 -20.15 5.57 -5.32
N ASP A 243 -19.30 4.68 -5.76
CA ASP A 243 -17.93 4.50 -5.22
C ASP A 243 -16.90 5.40 -5.91
N PHE A 244 -17.18 5.90 -7.14
CA PHE A 244 -16.30 6.81 -7.89
C PHE A 244 -16.10 8.15 -7.16
#